data_f3ea03b7286c75d970467f758c300a2f
#
_entry.id   f3ea03b7286c75d970467f758c300a2f
#
_cell.length_a   1.000
_cell.length_b   1.000
_cell.length_c   1.000
_cell.angle_alpha   90.00
_cell.angle_beta   90.00
_cell.angle_gamma   90.00
#
_symmetry.space_group_name_H-M   'P 1'
#
loop_
_entity.id
_entity.type
_entity.pdbx_description
1 polymer ?
#
loop_
_entity_poly.entity_id
_entity_poly.type
_entity_poly.pdbx_seq_one_letter_code
_entity_poly.pdbx_strand_id
1 'polypeptide(L)'
;MQAEVYEYFLQNQKELLICEDDKEAAACEQVLKFMGYATFCLPDFRASFGEDLRSYMGELAGISTALSAFYKASGKKILISPVRTILNKLPAASHLRPLNLKFGEELNLSELKEEILRLGYDVRDIVESMGEVSFRSEIIDIFSVGSESAVRILLDGETVESIRRFDVATQKSEKDELAQAEIAPFLANLSEDEFESVSEKISRADSDALARDLGSLGFWFIEGFVDYTEAFDCVLLHEIKKDEIFSERNLNFLDVIEVLPAARKFKDLAVTPSQEFFEFHRSEAITLIARNDALLAPFDLGGFSNIEILREDFVVNLISAERIILSLNKAAPKKRVRRSSLALDELNVGDFVVHEDHGIAKFNGLELIEVMGRSKEFVSLLYEGGDKLLLPVEYLNKIDRYVASGGAVSL
;
A
#
# COMPACT_ATOMS: atom_id res chain seq x y z
N MET A 1 -12.04 -17.82 -9.43
CA MET A 1 -11.33 -17.16 -8.31
C MET A 1 -12.29 -16.67 -7.22
N GLN A 2 -13.27 -15.80 -7.50
CA GLN A 2 -14.22 -15.35 -6.46
C GLN A 2 -15.02 -16.51 -5.86
N ALA A 3 -15.41 -17.46 -6.66
CA ALA A 3 -16.17 -18.63 -6.25
C ALA A 3 -15.38 -19.53 -5.27
N GLU A 4 -14.10 -19.76 -5.52
CA GLU A 4 -13.21 -20.54 -4.65
C GLU A 4 -13.07 -19.87 -3.28
N VAL A 5 -12.79 -18.55 -3.25
CA VAL A 5 -12.69 -17.77 -2.01
C VAL A 5 -14.00 -17.82 -1.25
N TYR A 6 -15.12 -17.53 -1.91
CA TYR A 6 -16.43 -17.51 -1.29
C TYR A 6 -16.79 -18.87 -0.68
N GLU A 7 -16.67 -19.96 -1.46
CA GLU A 7 -17.05 -21.30 -1.02
C GLU A 7 -16.16 -21.81 0.12
N TYR A 8 -14.86 -21.54 0.07
CA TYR A 8 -13.93 -21.95 1.11
C TYR A 8 -14.20 -21.24 2.44
N PHE A 9 -14.37 -19.93 2.42
CA PHE A 9 -14.57 -19.12 3.62
C PHE A 9 -16.00 -19.19 4.20
N LEU A 10 -16.94 -19.86 3.52
CA LEU A 10 -18.21 -20.25 4.14
C LEU A 10 -18.04 -21.29 5.25
N GLN A 11 -17.01 -22.14 5.19
CA GLN A 11 -16.81 -23.25 6.10
C GLN A 11 -15.51 -23.17 6.90
N ASN A 12 -14.58 -22.34 6.48
CA ASN A 12 -13.25 -22.21 7.07
C ASN A 12 -12.99 -20.77 7.52
N GLN A 13 -12.09 -20.64 8.49
CA GLN A 13 -11.55 -19.34 8.90
C GLN A 13 -10.04 -19.42 8.81
N LYS A 14 -9.44 -18.41 8.23
CA LYS A 14 -7.98 -18.22 8.14
C LYS A 14 -7.64 -16.79 8.51
N GLU A 15 -6.42 -16.57 8.96
CA GLU A 15 -5.93 -15.26 9.36
C GLU A 15 -5.19 -14.55 8.22
N LEU A 16 -4.61 -15.34 7.29
CA LEU A 16 -3.82 -14.83 6.17
C LEU A 16 -4.21 -15.58 4.88
N LEU A 17 -4.62 -14.80 3.85
CA LEU A 17 -4.79 -15.28 2.48
C LEU A 17 -3.63 -14.77 1.63
N ILE A 18 -2.89 -15.69 1.02
CA ILE A 18 -1.75 -15.39 0.16
C ILE A 18 -2.18 -15.51 -1.31
N CYS A 19 -1.91 -14.49 -2.11
CA CYS A 19 -2.21 -14.40 -3.53
C CYS A 19 -0.96 -14.04 -4.35
N GLU A 20 -1.05 -14.05 -5.67
CA GLU A 20 0.10 -13.77 -6.53
C GLU A 20 0.45 -12.28 -6.53
N ASP A 21 -0.55 -11.41 -6.68
CA ASP A 21 -0.36 -9.97 -6.85
C ASP A 21 -1.47 -9.12 -6.19
N ASP A 22 -1.31 -7.80 -6.28
CA ASP A 22 -2.29 -6.82 -5.81
C ASP A 22 -3.66 -6.90 -6.49
N LYS A 23 -3.74 -7.38 -7.74
CA LYS A 23 -5.00 -7.46 -8.48
C LYS A 23 -5.85 -8.59 -7.91
N GLU A 24 -5.22 -9.72 -7.63
CA GLU A 24 -5.87 -10.85 -6.96
C GLU A 24 -6.25 -10.49 -5.53
N ALA A 25 -5.34 -9.82 -4.78
CA ALA A 25 -5.62 -9.34 -3.44
C ALA A 25 -6.89 -8.46 -3.40
N ALA A 26 -7.01 -7.51 -4.33
CA ALA A 26 -8.18 -6.63 -4.42
C ALA A 26 -9.47 -7.38 -4.76
N ALA A 27 -9.39 -8.42 -5.60
CA ALA A 27 -10.57 -9.22 -5.94
C ALA A 27 -11.00 -10.13 -4.78
N CYS A 28 -10.06 -10.71 -4.04
CA CYS A 28 -10.32 -11.49 -2.83
C CYS A 28 -10.93 -10.60 -1.73
N GLU A 29 -10.40 -9.37 -1.58
CA GLU A 29 -10.90 -8.38 -0.63
C GLU A 29 -12.40 -8.12 -0.81
N GLN A 30 -12.88 -7.96 -2.06
CA GLN A 30 -14.29 -7.73 -2.35
C GLN A 30 -15.18 -8.86 -1.83
N VAL A 31 -14.77 -10.11 -2.08
CA VAL A 31 -15.52 -11.28 -1.62
C VAL A 31 -15.53 -11.39 -0.11
N LEU A 32 -14.38 -11.20 0.53
CA LEU A 32 -14.24 -11.32 1.98
C LEU A 32 -14.97 -10.19 2.72
N LYS A 33 -14.95 -8.96 2.21
CA LYS A 33 -15.77 -7.86 2.73
C LYS A 33 -17.27 -8.17 2.63
N PHE A 34 -17.72 -8.69 1.48
CA PHE A 34 -19.11 -9.14 1.30
C PHE A 34 -19.50 -10.22 2.32
N MET A 35 -18.56 -11.08 2.72
CA MET A 35 -18.75 -12.10 3.75
C MET A 35 -18.61 -11.58 5.20
N GLY A 36 -18.42 -10.27 5.38
CA GLY A 36 -18.35 -9.59 6.69
C GLY A 36 -17.00 -9.67 7.38
N TYR A 37 -15.92 -9.92 6.64
CA TYR A 37 -14.56 -9.79 7.18
C TYR A 37 -14.10 -8.33 7.18
N ALA A 38 -13.42 -7.91 8.24
CA ALA A 38 -12.53 -6.77 8.20
C ALA A 38 -11.25 -7.19 7.45
N THR A 39 -10.99 -6.61 6.29
CA THR A 39 -9.90 -7.01 5.39
C THR A 39 -8.76 -6.00 5.42
N PHE A 40 -7.54 -6.49 5.42
CA PHE A 40 -6.32 -5.69 5.43
C PHE A 40 -5.40 -6.20 4.34
N CYS A 41 -5.21 -5.40 3.28
CA CYS A 41 -4.40 -5.80 2.14
C CYS A 41 -3.00 -5.21 2.26
N LEU A 42 -1.98 -6.07 2.19
CA LEU A 42 -0.60 -5.64 2.02
C LEU A 42 -0.34 -5.31 0.55
N PRO A 43 0.48 -4.29 0.25
CA PRO A 43 0.91 -4.02 -1.11
C PRO A 43 1.90 -5.08 -1.62
N ASP A 44 2.05 -5.23 -2.93
CA ASP A 44 3.04 -6.10 -3.57
C ASP A 44 4.45 -5.48 -3.45
N PHE A 45 5.19 -5.89 -2.43
CA PHE A 45 6.53 -5.40 -2.12
C PHE A 45 7.58 -6.13 -2.93
N ARG A 46 8.18 -5.43 -3.90
CA ARG A 46 9.05 -6.00 -4.94
C ARG A 46 10.54 -5.80 -4.69
N ALA A 47 10.92 -5.12 -3.61
CA ALA A 47 12.32 -4.91 -3.29
C ALA A 47 13.07 -6.23 -3.08
N SER A 48 14.27 -6.32 -3.62
CA SER A 48 15.19 -7.43 -3.36
C SER A 48 15.93 -7.22 -2.05
N PHE A 49 16.34 -8.31 -1.40
CA PHE A 49 17.12 -8.23 -0.16
C PHE A 49 18.40 -7.40 -0.36
N GLY A 50 18.61 -6.41 0.50
CA GLY A 50 19.76 -5.50 0.46
C GLY A 50 19.62 -4.35 -0.53
N GLU A 51 18.50 -4.22 -1.23
CA GLU A 51 18.20 -3.07 -2.08
C GLU A 51 17.85 -1.84 -1.23
N ASP A 52 18.24 -0.65 -1.72
CA ASP A 52 17.88 0.62 -1.09
C ASP A 52 16.36 0.83 -1.19
N LEU A 53 15.73 1.03 -0.04
CA LEU A 53 14.27 1.06 0.09
C LEU A 53 13.65 2.44 -0.08
N ARG A 54 14.43 3.49 -0.30
CA ARG A 54 13.89 4.85 -0.51
C ARG A 54 12.92 4.92 -1.68
N SER A 55 13.13 4.09 -2.71
CA SER A 55 12.20 3.98 -3.85
C SER A 55 10.91 3.18 -3.54
N TYR A 56 10.83 2.51 -2.38
CA TYR A 56 9.71 1.66 -1.96
C TYR A 56 8.98 2.20 -0.73
N MET A 57 9.19 3.48 -0.42
CA MET A 57 8.61 4.10 0.79
C MET A 57 7.07 4.02 0.79
N GLY A 58 6.43 4.08 -0.38
CA GLY A 58 4.98 3.94 -0.51
C GLY A 58 4.48 2.55 -0.12
N GLU A 59 5.18 1.50 -0.53
CA GLU A 59 4.88 0.11 -0.20
C GLU A 59 5.13 -0.15 1.30
N LEU A 60 6.24 0.34 1.84
CA LEU A 60 6.55 0.22 3.27
C LEU A 60 5.51 0.93 4.14
N ALA A 61 5.11 2.15 3.77
CA ALA A 61 4.02 2.87 4.42
C ALA A 61 2.70 2.09 4.35
N GLY A 62 2.40 1.48 3.20
CA GLY A 62 1.24 0.62 3.00
C GLY A 62 1.26 -0.60 3.90
N ILE A 63 2.40 -1.28 4.02
CA ILE A 63 2.60 -2.42 4.92
C ILE A 63 2.36 -1.98 6.38
N SER A 64 3.02 -0.94 6.85
CA SER A 64 2.88 -0.44 8.22
C SER A 64 1.44 -0.06 8.54
N THR A 65 0.77 0.66 7.62
CA THR A 65 -0.64 1.06 7.76
C THR A 65 -1.57 -0.14 7.86
N ALA A 66 -1.45 -1.10 6.93
CA ALA A 66 -2.31 -2.28 6.89
C ALA A 66 -2.12 -3.16 8.14
N LEU A 67 -0.86 -3.39 8.56
CA LEU A 67 -0.55 -4.18 9.74
C LEU A 67 -0.99 -3.50 11.03
N SER A 68 -0.77 -2.18 11.16
CA SER A 68 -1.25 -1.42 12.32
C SER A 68 -2.77 -1.52 12.48
N ALA A 69 -3.50 -1.39 11.37
CA ALA A 69 -4.95 -1.53 11.35
C ALA A 69 -5.39 -2.97 11.65
N PHE A 70 -4.71 -3.98 11.08
CA PHE A 70 -4.98 -5.39 11.34
C PHE A 70 -4.83 -5.74 12.83
N TYR A 71 -3.74 -5.31 13.47
CA TYR A 71 -3.51 -5.62 14.89
C TYR A 71 -4.47 -4.87 15.82
N LYS A 72 -4.91 -3.66 15.47
CA LYS A 72 -5.92 -2.90 16.21
C LYS A 72 -7.34 -3.47 16.07
N ALA A 73 -7.64 -4.10 14.94
CA ALA A 73 -8.96 -4.64 14.67
C ALA A 73 -9.30 -5.85 15.54
N SER A 74 -10.58 -5.95 15.96
CA SER A 74 -11.15 -7.09 16.67
C SER A 74 -12.23 -7.76 15.83
N GLY A 75 -12.59 -9.00 16.18
CA GLY A 75 -13.64 -9.76 15.49
C GLY A 75 -13.13 -10.50 14.26
N LYS A 76 -14.03 -10.72 13.30
CA LYS A 76 -13.76 -11.48 12.07
C LYS A 76 -12.90 -10.67 11.11
N LYS A 77 -11.62 -10.96 11.07
CA LYS A 77 -10.64 -10.22 10.26
C LYS A 77 -9.72 -11.13 9.48
N ILE A 78 -9.11 -10.61 8.43
CA ILE A 78 -8.16 -11.35 7.61
C ILE A 78 -7.14 -10.40 6.99
N LEU A 79 -5.88 -10.83 6.96
CA LEU A 79 -4.81 -10.21 6.20
C LEU A 79 -4.78 -10.85 4.81
N ILE A 80 -4.61 -10.03 3.77
CA ILE A 80 -4.46 -10.48 2.38
C ILE A 80 -3.12 -9.97 1.88
N SER A 81 -2.27 -10.87 1.41
CA SER A 81 -0.91 -10.50 1.01
C SER A 81 -0.52 -11.10 -0.33
N PRO A 82 0.05 -10.28 -1.24
CA PRO A 82 0.84 -10.81 -2.33
C PRO A 82 2.01 -11.65 -1.79
N VAL A 83 2.34 -12.72 -2.51
CA VAL A 83 3.38 -13.66 -2.10
C VAL A 83 4.75 -12.99 -1.91
N ARG A 84 5.11 -12.03 -2.77
CA ARG A 84 6.40 -11.32 -2.65
C ARG A 84 6.58 -10.60 -1.33
N THR A 85 5.50 -10.01 -0.83
CA THR A 85 5.52 -9.31 0.46
C THR A 85 5.73 -10.28 1.61
N ILE A 86 4.99 -11.39 1.61
CA ILE A 86 5.03 -12.37 2.70
C ILE A 86 6.32 -13.20 2.75
N LEU A 87 7.11 -13.20 1.68
CA LEU A 87 8.45 -13.78 1.68
C LEU A 87 9.45 -13.04 2.57
N ASN A 88 9.13 -11.83 2.97
CA ASN A 88 9.93 -11.05 3.88
C ASN A 88 9.39 -11.20 5.30
N LYS A 89 10.28 -11.15 6.28
CA LYS A 89 9.84 -10.93 7.65
C LYS A 89 9.22 -9.55 7.77
N LEU A 90 8.12 -9.45 8.51
CA LEU A 90 7.33 -8.24 8.64
C LEU A 90 7.23 -7.82 10.12
N PRO A 91 6.90 -6.55 10.40
CA PRO A 91 6.79 -6.05 11.78
C PRO A 91 5.82 -6.88 12.63
N ALA A 92 6.24 -7.28 13.81
CA ALA A 92 5.35 -7.83 14.83
C ALA A 92 4.48 -6.71 15.46
N ALA A 93 3.40 -7.07 16.16
CA ALA A 93 2.52 -6.10 16.83
C ALA A 93 3.27 -5.12 17.77
N SER A 94 4.35 -5.58 18.42
CA SER A 94 5.19 -4.75 19.28
C SER A 94 5.85 -3.59 18.55
N HIS A 95 6.23 -3.80 17.28
CA HIS A 95 6.88 -2.80 16.44
C HIS A 95 5.91 -1.75 15.85
N LEU A 96 4.60 -1.96 15.96
CA LEU A 96 3.58 -1.09 15.38
C LEU A 96 2.90 -0.20 16.42
N ARG A 97 3.51 -0.02 17.60
CA ARG A 97 2.99 0.87 18.64
C ARG A 97 3.24 2.31 18.25
N PRO A 98 2.19 3.16 18.16
CA PRO A 98 2.36 4.56 17.83
C PRO A 98 2.91 5.35 19.01
N LEU A 99 3.61 6.43 18.69
CA LEU A 99 3.89 7.51 19.62
C LEU A 99 2.67 8.42 19.70
N ASN A 100 2.28 8.82 20.90
CA ASN A 100 1.15 9.72 21.12
C ASN A 100 1.63 11.00 21.76
N LEU A 101 1.39 12.12 21.12
CA LEU A 101 1.67 13.47 21.65
C LEU A 101 0.34 14.15 22.00
N LYS A 102 0.26 14.75 23.20
CA LYS A 102 -0.98 15.33 23.71
C LYS A 102 -0.83 16.82 23.98
N PHE A 103 -1.93 17.54 23.80
CA PHE A 103 -2.03 18.94 24.23
C PHE A 103 -1.67 19.08 25.71
N GLY A 104 -0.85 20.06 26.06
CA GLY A 104 -0.40 20.35 27.42
C GLY A 104 0.67 19.39 27.97
N GLU A 105 1.20 18.47 27.18
CA GLU A 105 2.28 17.56 27.56
C GLU A 105 3.62 18.30 27.54
N GLU A 106 4.47 18.05 28.54
CA GLU A 106 5.86 18.51 28.54
C GLU A 106 6.72 17.51 27.78
N LEU A 107 7.50 17.98 26.82
CA LEU A 107 8.32 17.17 25.92
C LEU A 107 9.81 17.52 26.10
N ASN A 108 10.64 16.50 26.24
CA ASN A 108 12.06 16.64 25.97
C ASN A 108 12.30 16.54 24.45
N LEU A 109 12.58 17.67 23.80
CA LEU A 109 12.74 17.75 22.36
C LEU A 109 13.86 16.86 21.81
N SER A 110 14.93 16.66 22.55
CA SER A 110 16.05 15.80 22.14
C SER A 110 15.62 14.33 22.14
N GLU A 111 14.94 13.89 23.19
CA GLU A 111 14.41 12.54 23.31
C GLU A 111 13.32 12.27 22.26
N LEU A 112 12.40 13.22 22.06
CA LEU A 112 11.36 13.12 21.07
C LEU A 112 11.94 12.99 19.64
N LYS A 113 12.97 13.76 19.32
CA LYS A 113 13.65 13.66 18.03
C LYS A 113 14.26 12.29 17.80
N GLU A 114 14.95 11.75 18.79
CA GLU A 114 15.53 10.39 18.72
C GLU A 114 14.42 9.33 18.61
N GLU A 115 13.32 9.50 19.34
CA GLU A 115 12.17 8.58 19.26
C GLU A 115 11.52 8.58 17.87
N ILE A 116 11.31 9.75 17.27
CA ILE A 116 10.76 9.87 15.91
C ILE A 116 11.72 9.26 14.87
N LEU A 117 13.02 9.42 15.03
CA LEU A 117 14.00 8.75 14.16
C LEU A 117 13.91 7.23 14.28
N ARG A 118 13.74 6.69 15.50
CA ARG A 118 13.55 5.26 15.73
C ARG A 118 12.25 4.71 15.11
N LEU A 119 11.22 5.56 14.89
CA LEU A 119 10.02 5.19 14.14
C LEU A 119 10.25 5.09 12.62
N GLY A 120 11.42 5.52 12.11
CA GLY A 120 11.78 5.46 10.69
C GLY A 120 11.39 6.70 9.88
N TYR A 121 11.15 7.85 10.53
CA TYR A 121 10.85 9.10 9.86
C TYR A 121 12.10 9.79 9.33
N ASP A 122 11.96 10.42 8.15
CA ASP A 122 13.00 11.22 7.53
C ASP A 122 12.90 12.70 7.95
N VAL A 123 14.03 13.28 8.37
CA VAL A 123 14.08 14.68 8.81
C VAL A 123 14.29 15.60 7.62
N ARG A 124 13.35 16.49 7.38
CA ARG A 124 13.34 17.47 6.29
C ARG A 124 13.18 18.88 6.82
N ASP A 125 13.56 19.87 6.02
CA ASP A 125 13.31 21.29 6.36
C ASP A 125 11.81 21.62 6.28
N ILE A 126 11.10 21.01 5.33
CA ILE A 126 9.67 21.15 5.07
C ILE A 126 9.08 19.76 4.86
N VAL A 127 7.92 19.52 5.47
CA VAL A 127 7.17 18.27 5.29
C VAL A 127 6.27 18.40 4.07
N GLU A 128 6.49 17.51 3.09
CA GLU A 128 5.72 17.44 1.84
C GLU A 128 5.08 16.06 1.62
N SER A 129 5.68 15.02 2.21
CA SER A 129 5.27 13.63 2.01
C SER A 129 5.07 12.89 3.32
N MET A 130 4.33 11.78 3.25
CA MET A 130 4.13 10.85 4.36
C MET A 130 5.46 10.24 4.78
N GLY A 131 5.72 10.15 6.09
CA GLY A 131 6.99 9.65 6.64
C GLY A 131 8.06 10.73 6.85
N GLU A 132 7.74 12.00 6.59
CA GLU A 132 8.64 13.13 6.83
C GLU A 132 8.29 13.86 8.13
N VAL A 133 9.33 14.42 8.76
CA VAL A 133 9.24 15.28 9.95
C VAL A 133 10.15 16.49 9.81
N SER A 134 9.70 17.64 10.29
CA SER A 134 10.48 18.88 10.38
C SER A 134 10.49 19.39 11.80
N PHE A 135 11.68 19.71 12.31
CA PHE A 135 11.86 20.30 13.64
C PHE A 135 12.35 21.74 13.50
N ARG A 136 11.53 22.68 13.93
CA ARG A 136 11.87 24.11 14.06
C ARG A 136 11.77 24.52 15.53
N SER A 137 12.27 25.69 15.90
CA SER A 137 12.42 26.09 17.31
C SER A 137 11.18 25.83 18.19
N GLU A 138 9.99 26.14 17.68
CA GLU A 138 8.72 26.04 18.41
C GLU A 138 7.66 25.24 17.61
N ILE A 139 8.08 24.61 16.50
CA ILE A 139 7.15 23.91 15.60
C ILE A 139 7.72 22.56 15.23
N ILE A 140 6.90 21.53 15.39
CA ILE A 140 7.16 20.20 14.84
C ILE A 140 6.06 19.92 13.81
N ASP A 141 6.47 19.74 12.55
CA ASP A 141 5.57 19.28 11.49
C ASP A 141 5.86 17.81 11.22
N ILE A 142 4.83 16.99 11.13
CA ILE A 142 4.98 15.56 10.85
C ILE A 142 3.82 15.02 10.01
N PHE A 143 4.14 14.22 9.00
CA PHE A 143 3.13 13.51 8.22
C PHE A 143 3.17 12.02 8.57
N SER A 144 2.31 11.64 9.52
CA SER A 144 2.24 10.27 10.03
C SER A 144 1.72 9.30 8.97
N VAL A 145 2.29 8.11 8.96
CA VAL A 145 1.87 6.99 8.11
C VAL A 145 0.42 6.62 8.40
N GLY A 146 -0.36 6.41 7.34
CA GLY A 146 -1.78 6.07 7.45
C GLY A 146 -2.70 7.25 7.79
N SER A 147 -2.16 8.47 7.96
CA SER A 147 -2.95 9.69 8.16
C SER A 147 -3.36 10.30 6.82
N GLU A 148 -4.54 10.92 6.79
CA GLU A 148 -5.02 11.67 5.62
C GLU A 148 -4.36 13.04 5.47
N SER A 149 -3.81 13.59 6.56
CA SER A 149 -3.20 14.92 6.60
C SER A 149 -2.03 14.97 7.58
N ALA A 150 -1.08 15.84 7.31
CA ALA A 150 0.01 16.13 8.22
C ALA A 150 -0.47 16.92 9.44
N VAL A 151 0.28 16.86 10.54
CA VAL A 151 0.00 17.60 11.78
C VAL A 151 1.14 18.54 12.10
N ARG A 152 0.77 19.73 12.59
CA ARG A 152 1.67 20.77 13.13
C ARG A 152 1.46 20.86 14.61
N ILE A 153 2.52 20.72 15.37
CA ILE A 153 2.56 20.80 16.82
C ILE A 153 3.31 22.09 17.16
N LEU A 154 2.63 22.99 17.83
CA LEU A 154 3.21 24.23 18.34
C LEU A 154 3.63 24.02 19.78
N LEU A 155 4.78 24.54 20.14
CA LEU A 155 5.37 24.43 21.48
C LEU A 155 5.47 25.81 22.12
N ASP A 156 5.20 25.89 23.42
CA ASP A 156 5.60 27.00 24.30
C ASP A 156 6.71 26.46 25.24
N GLY A 157 7.96 26.75 24.90
CA GLY A 157 9.12 26.09 25.51
C GLY A 157 9.14 24.61 25.25
N GLU A 158 8.95 23.78 26.28
CA GLU A 158 8.88 22.30 26.18
C GLU A 158 7.43 21.79 26.24
N THR A 159 6.42 22.67 26.36
CA THR A 159 5.01 22.27 26.48
C THR A 159 4.28 22.33 25.14
N VAL A 160 3.48 21.32 24.84
CA VAL A 160 2.62 21.31 23.63
C VAL A 160 1.50 22.31 23.78
N GLU A 161 1.58 23.46 23.07
CA GLU A 161 0.60 24.56 23.12
C GLU A 161 -0.60 24.28 22.19
N SER A 162 -0.38 23.72 20.99
CA SER A 162 -1.47 23.32 20.11
C SER A 162 -1.06 22.21 19.13
N ILE A 163 -2.05 21.43 18.70
CA ILE A 163 -1.90 20.40 17.67
C ILE A 163 -2.97 20.65 16.61
N ARG A 164 -2.58 20.84 15.35
CA ARG A 164 -3.50 21.11 14.24
C ARG A 164 -3.12 20.31 12.99
N ARG A 165 -4.10 19.97 12.18
CA ARG A 165 -3.81 19.50 10.81
C ARG A 165 -3.31 20.65 9.98
N PHE A 166 -2.49 20.34 8.96
CA PHE A 166 -2.10 21.32 7.96
C PHE A 166 -2.04 20.69 6.57
N ASP A 167 -2.23 21.50 5.57
CA ASP A 167 -2.12 21.13 4.17
C ASP A 167 -0.66 21.28 3.72
N VAL A 168 -0.05 20.18 3.28
CA VAL A 168 1.38 20.14 2.90
C VAL A 168 1.69 20.97 1.65
N ALA A 169 0.73 21.14 0.72
CA ALA A 169 0.94 21.92 -0.49
C ALA A 169 0.94 23.42 -0.23
N THR A 170 0.09 23.88 0.68
CA THR A 170 -0.03 25.31 1.02
C THR A 170 0.68 25.69 2.30
N GLN A 171 1.14 24.71 3.10
CA GLN A 171 1.76 24.88 4.41
C GLN A 171 0.86 25.61 5.44
N LYS A 172 -0.45 25.63 5.21
CA LYS A 172 -1.42 26.32 6.08
C LYS A 172 -2.08 25.34 7.05
N SER A 173 -2.07 25.70 8.33
CA SER A 173 -2.79 24.96 9.38
C SER A 173 -4.30 25.16 9.27
N GLU A 174 -5.04 24.10 9.58
CA GLU A 174 -6.48 24.18 9.80
C GLU A 174 -6.81 24.93 11.09
N LYS A 175 -8.08 25.33 11.24
CA LYS A 175 -8.52 26.07 12.43
C LYS A 175 -8.78 25.18 13.64
N ASP A 176 -9.16 23.92 13.37
CA ASP A 176 -9.57 22.99 14.41
C ASP A 176 -8.34 22.42 15.12
N GLU A 177 -8.41 22.41 16.44
CA GLU A 177 -7.37 21.84 17.31
C GLU A 177 -7.67 20.37 17.63
N LEU A 178 -6.60 19.60 17.68
CA LEU A 178 -6.64 18.20 18.09
C LEU A 178 -6.19 18.07 19.55
N ALA A 179 -6.84 17.21 20.31
CA ALA A 179 -6.43 16.91 21.69
C ALA A 179 -5.13 16.09 21.73
N GLN A 180 -4.85 15.33 20.66
CA GLN A 180 -3.64 14.50 20.53
C GLN A 180 -3.30 14.25 19.05
N ALA A 181 -2.03 13.92 18.79
CA ALA A 181 -1.55 13.37 17.53
C ALA A 181 -1.04 11.95 17.77
N GLU A 182 -1.50 11.01 16.96
CA GLU A 182 -0.97 9.64 16.92
C GLU A 182 0.03 9.55 15.77
N ILE A 183 1.28 9.20 16.08
CA ILE A 183 2.37 9.07 15.11
C ILE A 183 2.67 7.58 14.98
N ALA A 184 2.18 6.98 13.90
CA ALA A 184 2.42 5.57 13.61
C ALA A 184 3.86 5.35 13.15
N PRO A 185 4.50 4.24 13.48
CA PRO A 185 5.82 3.90 12.97
C PRO A 185 5.81 3.80 11.45
N PHE A 186 6.82 4.36 10.79
CA PHE A 186 6.98 4.21 9.34
C PHE A 186 7.47 2.80 8.98
N LEU A 187 8.51 2.33 9.65
CA LEU A 187 9.03 0.96 9.52
C LEU A 187 8.71 0.12 10.75
N ALA A 188 9.11 0.58 11.90
CA ALA A 188 8.92 -0.09 13.19
C ALA A 188 9.19 0.90 14.32
N ASN A 189 8.57 0.68 15.47
CA ASN A 189 8.94 1.33 16.72
C ASN A 189 10.06 0.52 17.36
N LEU A 190 11.30 0.92 17.12
CA LEU A 190 12.50 0.26 17.64
C LEU A 190 12.86 0.75 19.04
N SER A 191 13.31 -0.17 19.90
CA SER A 191 14.01 0.19 21.11
C SER A 191 15.37 0.85 20.77
N GLU A 192 15.99 1.49 21.73
CA GLU A 192 17.29 2.13 21.55
C GLU A 192 18.37 1.11 21.12
N ASP A 193 18.44 -0.04 21.79
CA ASP A 193 19.38 -1.13 21.47
C ASP A 193 19.16 -1.69 20.05
N GLU A 194 17.89 -1.87 19.64
CA GLU A 194 17.57 -2.34 18.30
C GLU A 194 17.97 -1.30 17.24
N PHE A 195 17.69 -0.03 17.49
CA PHE A 195 18.04 1.06 16.57
C PHE A 195 19.55 1.19 16.39
N GLU A 196 20.33 1.11 17.48
CA GLU A 196 21.79 1.11 17.41
C GLU A 196 22.32 -0.11 16.64
N SER A 197 21.80 -1.31 16.92
CA SER A 197 22.18 -2.54 16.20
C SER A 197 21.89 -2.43 14.68
N VAL A 198 20.72 -1.93 14.30
CA VAL A 198 20.36 -1.73 12.89
C VAL A 198 21.26 -0.68 12.24
N SER A 199 21.50 0.44 12.92
CA SER A 199 22.37 1.53 12.43
C SER A 199 23.79 1.06 12.18
N GLU A 200 24.36 0.23 13.06
CA GLU A 200 25.65 -0.40 12.84
C GLU A 200 25.69 -1.32 11.62
N LYS A 201 24.63 -2.10 11.41
CA LYS A 201 24.52 -3.00 10.25
C LYS A 201 24.42 -2.23 8.93
N ILE A 202 23.63 -1.14 8.91
CA ILE A 202 23.55 -0.23 7.75
C ILE A 202 24.94 0.31 7.43
N SER A 203 25.64 0.86 8.42
CA SER A 203 26.99 1.44 8.23
C SER A 203 28.01 0.43 7.73
N ARG A 204 27.87 -0.84 8.06
CA ARG A 204 28.76 -1.92 7.58
C ARG A 204 28.40 -2.36 6.15
N ALA A 205 27.13 -2.30 5.78
CA ALA A 205 26.65 -2.73 4.48
C ALA A 205 26.88 -1.66 3.40
N ASP A 206 26.73 -0.39 3.76
CA ASP A 206 26.89 0.76 2.85
C ASP A 206 27.59 1.89 3.62
N SER A 207 28.84 2.16 3.24
CA SER A 207 29.65 3.21 3.87
C SER A 207 29.16 4.63 3.54
N ASP A 208 28.38 4.79 2.48
CA ASP A 208 27.86 6.08 2.02
C ASP A 208 26.46 6.36 2.57
N ALA A 209 25.77 5.34 3.08
CA ALA A 209 24.50 5.51 3.76
C ALA A 209 24.66 6.22 5.10
N LEU A 210 23.74 7.13 5.41
CA LEU A 210 23.65 7.68 6.75
C LEU A 210 23.23 6.56 7.70
N ALA A 211 24.08 6.26 8.70
CA ALA A 211 23.87 5.14 9.61
C ALA A 211 22.52 5.17 10.35
N ARG A 212 21.92 6.35 10.48
CA ARG A 212 20.60 6.56 11.12
C ARG A 212 19.45 6.63 10.11
N ASP A 213 19.72 6.51 8.81
CA ASP A 213 18.70 6.45 7.77
C ASP A 213 18.13 5.04 7.66
N LEU A 214 17.10 4.74 8.46
CA LEU A 214 16.39 3.47 8.40
C LEU A 214 15.68 3.27 7.06
N GLY A 215 15.34 4.34 6.36
CA GLY A 215 14.64 4.29 5.07
C GLY A 215 15.47 3.69 3.94
N SER A 216 16.81 3.65 4.05
CA SER A 216 17.68 3.04 3.05
C SER A 216 17.69 1.50 3.13
N LEU A 217 18.20 0.96 4.23
CA LEU A 217 18.42 -0.49 4.41
C LEU A 217 17.80 -1.05 5.70
N GLY A 218 17.21 -0.18 6.54
CA GLY A 218 16.81 -0.54 7.90
C GLY A 218 15.90 -1.76 7.97
N PHE A 219 14.91 -1.85 7.08
CA PHE A 219 13.97 -2.96 7.02
C PHE A 219 14.66 -4.34 6.99
N TRP A 220 15.77 -4.46 6.25
CA TRP A 220 16.48 -5.72 6.07
C TRP A 220 17.22 -6.20 7.32
N PHE A 221 17.49 -5.30 8.28
CA PHE A 221 18.33 -5.57 9.43
C PHE A 221 17.59 -5.62 10.76
N ILE A 222 16.27 -5.40 10.78
CA ILE A 222 15.44 -5.50 11.98
C ILE A 222 15.21 -6.99 12.32
N GLU A 223 15.87 -7.48 13.35
CA GLU A 223 15.83 -8.90 13.73
C GLU A 223 14.50 -9.33 14.36
N GLY A 224 13.79 -8.38 15.00
CA GLY A 224 12.52 -8.65 15.66
C GLY A 224 11.32 -8.83 14.71
N PHE A 225 11.51 -8.71 13.40
CA PHE A 225 10.47 -9.00 12.42
C PHE A 225 10.17 -10.50 12.34
N VAL A 226 8.92 -10.85 12.09
CA VAL A 226 8.43 -12.23 12.16
C VAL A 226 8.04 -12.75 10.78
N ASP A 227 8.15 -14.06 10.62
CA ASP A 227 7.62 -14.77 9.46
C ASP A 227 6.11 -14.96 9.64
N TYR A 228 5.31 -14.35 8.78
CA TYR A 228 3.86 -14.37 8.88
C TYR A 228 3.25 -15.71 8.45
N THR A 229 3.98 -16.51 7.66
CA THR A 229 3.53 -17.85 7.29
C THR A 229 3.65 -18.86 8.43
N GLU A 230 4.52 -18.57 9.40
CA GLU A 230 4.63 -19.34 10.64
C GLU A 230 3.75 -18.78 11.76
N ALA A 231 3.51 -17.45 11.76
CA ALA A 231 2.80 -16.76 12.83
C ALA A 231 1.27 -16.83 12.70
N PHE A 232 0.74 -17.02 11.48
CA PHE A 232 -0.70 -17.01 11.19
C PHE A 232 -1.17 -18.30 10.52
N ASP A 233 -2.44 -18.65 10.75
CA ASP A 233 -3.11 -19.70 10.00
C ASP A 233 -3.41 -19.20 8.58
N CYS A 234 -2.63 -19.69 7.61
CA CYS A 234 -2.61 -19.19 6.25
C CYS A 234 -3.17 -20.17 5.23
N VAL A 235 -3.56 -19.62 4.07
CA VAL A 235 -4.00 -20.37 2.90
C VAL A 235 -3.53 -19.67 1.63
N LEU A 236 -3.15 -20.45 0.60
CA LEU A 236 -2.82 -19.95 -0.74
C LEU A 236 -4.09 -19.89 -1.59
N LEU A 237 -4.25 -18.82 -2.34
CA LEU A 237 -5.34 -18.67 -3.31
C LEU A 237 -5.27 -19.77 -4.40
N HIS A 238 -4.07 -20.04 -4.90
CA HIS A 238 -3.74 -21.10 -5.86
C HIS A 238 -2.25 -21.46 -5.76
N GLU A 239 -1.82 -22.50 -6.45
CA GLU A 239 -0.40 -22.85 -6.55
C GLU A 239 0.39 -21.72 -7.20
N ILE A 240 1.49 -21.31 -6.58
CA ILE A 240 2.34 -20.24 -7.06
C ILE A 240 3.43 -20.80 -7.97
N LYS A 241 3.55 -20.25 -9.16
CA LYS A 241 4.59 -20.61 -10.12
C LYS A 241 5.94 -20.09 -9.65
N LYS A 242 6.76 -21.01 -9.13
CA LYS A 242 8.05 -20.68 -8.51
C LYS A 242 9.10 -20.14 -9.49
N ASP A 243 9.03 -20.53 -10.76
CA ASP A 243 10.12 -20.32 -11.73
C ASP A 243 10.16 -18.90 -12.34
N GLU A 244 9.06 -18.17 -12.33
CA GLU A 244 8.99 -16.84 -12.96
C GLU A 244 9.35 -15.68 -12.02
N ILE A 245 9.30 -15.91 -10.70
CA ILE A 245 9.32 -14.79 -9.73
C ILE A 245 10.52 -14.88 -8.75
N PHE A 246 11.14 -16.07 -8.57
CA PHE A 246 11.95 -16.33 -7.36
C PHE A 246 13.18 -17.20 -7.58
N SER A 247 13.97 -16.97 -8.59
CA SER A 247 15.14 -17.81 -8.93
C SER A 247 16.18 -18.01 -7.81
N GLU A 248 16.13 -17.20 -6.74
CA GLU A 248 17.17 -17.18 -5.69
C GLU A 248 16.67 -17.49 -4.27
N ARG A 249 15.37 -17.67 -4.04
CA ARG A 249 14.81 -17.90 -2.69
C ARG A 249 14.33 -19.33 -2.50
N ASN A 250 14.55 -19.87 -1.30
CA ASN A 250 13.99 -21.18 -0.93
C ASN A 250 12.48 -21.03 -0.61
N LEU A 251 11.64 -21.49 -1.53
CA LEU A 251 10.17 -21.39 -1.45
C LEU A 251 9.51 -22.69 -0.96
N ASN A 252 10.27 -23.64 -0.43
CA ASN A 252 9.73 -24.94 -0.01
C ASN A 252 8.66 -24.82 1.09
N PHE A 253 8.65 -23.72 1.86
CA PHE A 253 7.62 -23.48 2.87
C PHE A 253 6.23 -23.29 2.24
N LEU A 254 6.12 -22.82 1.01
CA LEU A 254 4.84 -22.69 0.31
C LEU A 254 4.21 -24.06 0.01
N ASP A 255 5.00 -25.13 -0.09
CA ASP A 255 4.53 -26.48 -0.39
C ASP A 255 3.74 -27.12 0.77
N VAL A 256 3.89 -26.59 1.98
CA VAL A 256 3.17 -27.06 3.18
C VAL A 256 1.92 -26.24 3.51
N ILE A 257 1.72 -25.10 2.81
CA ILE A 257 0.54 -24.26 3.01
C ILE A 257 -0.61 -24.84 2.17
N GLU A 258 -1.78 -24.95 2.78
CA GLU A 258 -3.00 -25.37 2.11
C GLU A 258 -3.33 -24.45 0.93
N VAL A 259 -3.68 -25.03 -0.21
CA VAL A 259 -4.16 -24.30 -1.39
C VAL A 259 -5.69 -24.34 -1.40
N LEU A 260 -6.35 -23.26 -1.75
CA LEU A 260 -7.80 -23.24 -1.90
C LEU A 260 -8.26 -24.32 -2.90
N PRO A 261 -9.23 -25.17 -2.53
CA PRO A 261 -9.77 -26.14 -3.47
C PRO A 261 -10.63 -25.42 -4.52
N ALA A 262 -10.74 -26.03 -5.69
CA ALA A 262 -11.67 -25.59 -6.72
C ALA A 262 -13.10 -25.53 -6.19
N ALA A 263 -13.83 -24.47 -6.50
CA ALA A 263 -15.23 -24.33 -6.11
C ALA A 263 -16.11 -25.41 -6.76
N ARG A 264 -17.02 -25.97 -5.98
CA ARG A 264 -17.92 -27.07 -6.43
C ARG A 264 -19.35 -26.61 -6.66
N LYS A 265 -19.84 -25.68 -5.85
CA LYS A 265 -21.22 -25.20 -5.86
C LYS A 265 -21.38 -23.87 -6.57
N PHE A 266 -20.42 -22.97 -6.38
CA PHE A 266 -20.43 -21.64 -6.96
C PHE A 266 -19.50 -21.57 -8.18
N LYS A 267 -19.84 -20.67 -9.11
CA LYS A 267 -19.01 -20.30 -10.26
C LYS A 267 -18.94 -18.78 -10.36
N ASP A 268 -17.82 -18.28 -10.85
CA ASP A 268 -17.72 -16.86 -11.17
C ASP A 268 -18.72 -16.52 -12.29
N LEU A 269 -19.49 -15.45 -12.10
CA LEU A 269 -20.52 -15.00 -13.04
C LEU A 269 -19.97 -13.84 -13.87
N ALA A 270 -19.77 -14.09 -15.17
CA ALA A 270 -19.37 -13.07 -16.13
C ALA A 270 -20.58 -12.70 -17.00
N VAL A 271 -21.41 -11.78 -16.54
CA VAL A 271 -22.61 -11.34 -17.26
C VAL A 271 -22.78 -9.82 -17.17
N THR A 272 -23.31 -9.22 -18.24
CA THR A 272 -23.85 -7.87 -18.16
C THR A 272 -25.34 -8.00 -17.82
N PRO A 273 -25.79 -7.47 -16.66
CA PRO A 273 -27.18 -7.59 -16.25
C PRO A 273 -28.14 -6.95 -17.26
N SER A 274 -29.22 -7.64 -17.59
CA SER A 274 -30.32 -7.14 -18.40
C SER A 274 -31.64 -7.48 -17.76
N GLN A 275 -32.76 -6.90 -18.22
CA GLN A 275 -34.10 -7.23 -17.73
C GLN A 275 -34.41 -8.72 -17.96
N GLU A 276 -34.03 -9.25 -19.14
CA GLU A 276 -34.23 -10.67 -19.47
C GLU A 276 -33.42 -11.61 -18.56
N PHE A 277 -32.25 -11.18 -18.07
CA PHE A 277 -31.48 -11.94 -17.10
C PHE A 277 -32.29 -12.17 -15.82
N PHE A 278 -32.93 -11.14 -15.27
CA PHE A 278 -33.75 -11.26 -14.07
C PHE A 278 -35.03 -12.10 -14.33
N GLU A 279 -35.62 -11.98 -15.51
CA GLU A 279 -36.78 -12.78 -15.88
C GLU A 279 -36.45 -14.25 -16.04
N PHE A 280 -35.29 -14.58 -16.58
CA PHE A 280 -34.81 -15.96 -16.71
C PHE A 280 -34.54 -16.61 -15.37
N HIS A 281 -34.03 -15.84 -14.42
CA HIS A 281 -33.63 -16.33 -13.08
C HIS A 281 -34.68 -16.05 -11.99
N ARG A 282 -35.97 -16.16 -12.30
CA ARG A 282 -37.05 -15.93 -11.34
C ARG A 282 -37.14 -17.00 -10.24
N SER A 283 -36.57 -18.18 -10.46
CA SER A 283 -36.57 -19.31 -9.51
C SER A 283 -35.44 -19.27 -8.49
N GLU A 284 -34.34 -18.56 -8.80
CA GLU A 284 -33.17 -18.48 -7.95
C GLU A 284 -33.22 -17.25 -7.04
N ALA A 285 -32.70 -17.35 -5.83
CA ALA A 285 -32.54 -16.20 -4.95
C ALA A 285 -31.41 -15.29 -5.48
N ILE A 286 -31.72 -14.02 -5.71
CA ILE A 286 -30.76 -13.04 -6.25
C ILE A 286 -30.43 -12.00 -5.19
N THR A 287 -29.14 -11.89 -4.82
CA THR A 287 -28.63 -10.76 -4.06
C THR A 287 -28.02 -9.76 -5.07
N LEU A 288 -28.70 -8.63 -5.26
CA LEU A 288 -28.29 -7.58 -6.18
C LEU A 288 -27.56 -6.47 -5.43
N ILE A 289 -26.28 -6.27 -5.73
CA ILE A 289 -25.42 -5.29 -5.05
C ILE A 289 -25.34 -4.02 -5.87
N ALA A 290 -25.74 -2.89 -5.28
CA ALA A 290 -25.69 -1.59 -5.95
C ALA A 290 -25.45 -0.47 -4.94
N ARG A 291 -24.40 0.30 -5.10
CA ARG A 291 -24.06 1.40 -4.18
C ARG A 291 -25.07 2.54 -4.15
N ASN A 292 -25.86 2.71 -5.19
CA ASN A 292 -26.87 3.76 -5.31
C ASN A 292 -28.03 3.36 -6.23
N ASP A 293 -29.13 4.12 -6.17
CA ASP A 293 -30.33 3.87 -6.95
C ASP A 293 -30.15 4.11 -8.46
N ALA A 294 -29.20 4.93 -8.87
CA ALA A 294 -28.95 5.19 -10.29
C ALA A 294 -28.51 3.92 -11.04
N LEU A 295 -27.83 2.98 -10.36
CA LEU A 295 -27.47 1.70 -10.94
C LEU A 295 -28.67 0.75 -11.10
N LEU A 296 -29.72 0.93 -10.32
CA LEU A 296 -30.96 0.13 -10.39
C LEU A 296 -31.98 0.70 -11.38
N ALA A 297 -31.91 2.00 -11.66
CA ALA A 297 -32.89 2.71 -12.50
C ALA A 297 -33.15 2.08 -13.90
N PRO A 298 -32.16 1.42 -14.54
CA PRO A 298 -32.40 0.77 -15.84
C PRO A 298 -33.30 -0.48 -15.76
N PHE A 299 -33.62 -1.01 -14.56
CA PHE A 299 -34.29 -2.28 -14.38
C PHE A 299 -35.64 -2.08 -13.70
N ASP A 300 -36.69 -2.75 -14.22
CA ASP A 300 -37.97 -2.87 -13.54
C ASP A 300 -37.94 -4.07 -12.57
N LEU A 301 -37.62 -3.80 -11.30
CA LEU A 301 -37.48 -4.81 -10.26
C LEU A 301 -38.75 -4.98 -9.42
N GLY A 302 -39.79 -4.19 -9.62
CA GLY A 302 -41.00 -4.20 -8.80
C GLY A 302 -41.81 -5.50 -8.85
N GLY A 303 -41.62 -6.30 -9.89
CA GLY A 303 -42.29 -7.60 -10.06
C GLY A 303 -41.50 -8.83 -9.55
N PHE A 304 -40.36 -8.62 -8.86
CA PHE A 304 -39.48 -9.71 -8.43
C PHE A 304 -39.43 -9.84 -6.92
N SER A 305 -39.98 -10.92 -6.38
CA SER A 305 -39.92 -11.25 -4.94
C SER A 305 -38.65 -12.01 -4.53
N ASN A 306 -37.90 -12.48 -5.51
CA ASN A 306 -36.66 -13.26 -5.33
C ASN A 306 -35.39 -12.39 -5.35
N ILE A 307 -35.50 -11.05 -5.48
CA ILE A 307 -34.37 -10.13 -5.53
C ILE A 307 -34.27 -9.38 -4.21
N GLU A 308 -33.15 -9.55 -3.52
CA GLU A 308 -32.75 -8.76 -2.36
C GLU A 308 -31.71 -7.73 -2.81
N ILE A 309 -31.94 -6.44 -2.51
CA ILE A 309 -31.03 -5.36 -2.87
C ILE A 309 -30.15 -5.01 -1.70
N LEU A 310 -28.83 -5.13 -1.90
CA LEU A 310 -27.79 -4.74 -0.94
C LEU A 310 -27.18 -3.40 -1.36
N ARG A 311 -27.29 -2.38 -0.49
CA ARG A 311 -26.76 -1.02 -0.72
C ARG A 311 -25.31 -0.92 -0.27
N GLU A 312 -24.41 -1.51 -1.06
CA GLU A 312 -22.98 -1.60 -0.78
C GLU A 312 -22.18 -1.41 -2.07
N ASP A 313 -20.88 -1.19 -1.97
CA ASP A 313 -19.98 -0.97 -3.10
C ASP A 313 -19.19 -2.21 -3.53
N PHE A 314 -19.49 -3.36 -2.97
CA PHE A 314 -18.81 -4.63 -3.31
C PHE A 314 -18.97 -4.99 -4.80
N VAL A 315 -17.92 -5.63 -5.34
CA VAL A 315 -17.92 -6.17 -6.71
C VAL A 315 -17.77 -7.69 -6.63
N VAL A 316 -18.90 -8.36 -6.40
CA VAL A 316 -18.97 -9.82 -6.28
C VAL A 316 -20.00 -10.36 -7.26
N ASN A 317 -19.57 -11.31 -8.10
CA ASN A 317 -20.42 -11.90 -9.13
C ASN A 317 -20.30 -13.42 -9.11
N LEU A 318 -21.27 -14.08 -8.52
CA LEU A 318 -21.28 -15.53 -8.29
C LEU A 318 -22.63 -16.12 -8.65
N ILE A 319 -22.60 -17.35 -9.17
CA ILE A 319 -23.82 -18.13 -9.46
C ILE A 319 -23.69 -19.55 -8.92
N SER A 320 -24.77 -20.05 -8.36
CA SER A 320 -24.99 -21.46 -8.02
C SER A 320 -26.36 -21.90 -8.53
N ALA A 321 -26.73 -23.16 -8.31
CA ALA A 321 -28.03 -23.67 -8.69
C ALA A 321 -29.22 -23.00 -7.93
N GLU A 322 -28.94 -22.40 -6.77
CA GLU A 322 -29.99 -21.88 -5.87
C GLU A 322 -29.88 -20.36 -5.66
N ARG A 323 -28.71 -19.80 -5.85
CA ARG A 323 -28.42 -18.40 -5.51
C ARG A 323 -27.51 -17.72 -6.50
N ILE A 324 -27.83 -16.48 -6.80
CA ILE A 324 -27.03 -15.56 -7.61
C ILE A 324 -26.63 -14.37 -6.74
N ILE A 325 -25.37 -14.00 -6.75
CA ILE A 325 -24.85 -12.75 -6.19
C ILE A 325 -24.34 -11.94 -7.37
N LEU A 326 -24.92 -10.77 -7.60
CA LEU A 326 -24.64 -9.97 -8.77
C LEU A 326 -24.42 -8.52 -8.39
N SER A 327 -23.26 -7.98 -8.69
CA SER A 327 -22.96 -6.57 -8.49
C SER A 327 -23.18 -5.76 -9.76
N LEU A 328 -23.89 -4.64 -9.60
CA LEU A 328 -24.01 -3.58 -10.62
C LEU A 328 -22.87 -2.55 -10.50
N ASN A 329 -22.07 -2.63 -9.43
CA ASN A 329 -20.93 -1.76 -9.26
C ASN A 329 -19.82 -2.13 -10.25
N LYS A 330 -19.04 -1.13 -10.64
CA LYS A 330 -17.78 -1.35 -11.36
C LYS A 330 -16.65 -1.25 -10.34
N ALA A 331 -15.64 -2.09 -10.47
CA ALA A 331 -14.42 -1.94 -9.71
C ALA A 331 -13.91 -0.50 -9.86
N ALA A 332 -13.74 0.20 -8.75
CA ALA A 332 -13.13 1.52 -8.82
C ALA A 332 -11.71 1.35 -9.41
N PRO A 333 -11.31 2.20 -10.37
CA PRO A 333 -9.91 2.23 -10.75
C PRO A 333 -9.13 2.47 -9.46
N LYS A 334 -8.15 1.60 -9.16
CA LYS A 334 -7.27 1.84 -8.01
C LYS A 334 -6.76 3.28 -8.13
N LYS A 335 -7.01 4.11 -7.11
CA LYS A 335 -6.20 5.31 -6.95
C LYS A 335 -4.78 4.78 -6.89
N ARG A 336 -3.99 5.02 -7.92
CA ARG A 336 -2.55 4.80 -7.84
C ARG A 336 -2.14 5.57 -6.59
N VAL A 337 -1.68 4.86 -5.58
CA VAL A 337 -0.92 5.48 -4.50
C VAL A 337 0.14 6.26 -5.26
N ARG A 338 0.16 7.59 -5.11
CA ARG A 338 1.24 8.39 -5.68
C ARG A 338 2.49 7.78 -5.10
N ARG A 339 3.21 7.03 -5.94
CA ARG A 339 4.57 6.64 -5.60
C ARG A 339 5.27 7.96 -5.30
N SER A 340 6.06 7.99 -4.25
CA SER A 340 6.87 9.16 -3.95
C SER A 340 7.47 9.63 -5.27
N SER A 341 7.33 10.92 -5.59
CA SER A 341 7.91 11.48 -6.80
C SER A 341 9.37 11.04 -6.84
N LEU A 342 9.75 10.35 -7.91
CA LEU A 342 11.14 9.96 -8.11
C LEU A 342 11.98 11.23 -7.89
N ALA A 343 12.82 11.24 -6.86
CA ALA A 343 13.74 12.34 -6.70
C ALA A 343 14.76 12.26 -7.85
N LEU A 344 15.00 13.38 -8.52
CA LEU A 344 15.96 13.43 -9.65
C LEU A 344 17.34 12.89 -9.27
N ASP A 345 17.69 13.04 -7.99
CA ASP A 345 18.96 12.59 -7.41
C ASP A 345 19.07 11.05 -7.31
N GLU A 346 17.97 10.33 -7.48
CA GLU A 346 17.90 8.86 -7.44
C GLU A 346 18.06 8.20 -8.81
N LEU A 347 18.04 8.99 -9.91
CA LEU A 347 18.19 8.49 -11.28
C LEU A 347 19.61 8.66 -11.79
N ASN A 348 20.24 7.56 -12.18
CA ASN A 348 21.48 7.57 -12.90
C ASN A 348 21.25 7.56 -14.42
N VAL A 349 22.08 8.26 -15.16
CA VAL A 349 22.03 8.21 -16.63
C VAL A 349 22.22 6.76 -17.09
N GLY A 350 21.21 6.25 -17.77
CA GLY A 350 21.18 4.87 -18.21
C GLY A 350 20.12 4.00 -17.50
N ASP A 351 19.52 4.47 -16.41
CA ASP A 351 18.44 3.78 -15.73
C ASP A 351 17.19 3.67 -16.61
N PHE A 352 16.48 2.55 -16.49
CA PHE A 352 15.20 2.40 -17.15
C PHE A 352 14.08 3.00 -16.30
N VAL A 353 13.21 3.74 -16.95
CA VAL A 353 12.03 4.39 -16.35
C VAL A 353 10.77 4.05 -17.15
N VAL A 354 9.63 4.12 -16.52
CA VAL A 354 8.33 3.94 -17.17
C VAL A 354 7.61 5.27 -17.18
N HIS A 355 7.36 5.82 -18.36
CA HIS A 355 6.49 6.99 -18.52
C HIS A 355 5.03 6.54 -18.60
N GLU A 356 4.14 7.22 -17.88
CA GLU A 356 2.72 6.85 -17.76
C GLU A 356 2.02 6.70 -19.12
N ASP A 357 2.32 7.61 -20.06
CA ASP A 357 1.67 7.68 -21.36
C ASP A 357 2.49 7.05 -22.49
N HIS A 358 3.81 6.88 -22.31
CA HIS A 358 4.75 6.53 -23.39
C HIS A 358 5.50 5.21 -23.16
N GLY A 359 5.31 4.55 -22.01
CA GLY A 359 5.92 3.26 -21.72
C GLY A 359 7.39 3.36 -21.27
N ILE A 360 8.17 2.29 -21.53
CA ILE A 360 9.55 2.16 -21.02
C ILE A 360 10.51 3.03 -21.83
N ALA A 361 11.36 3.77 -21.14
CA ALA A 361 12.40 4.61 -21.69
C ALA A 361 13.67 4.49 -20.85
N LYS A 362 14.78 5.00 -21.39
CA LYS A 362 16.05 5.11 -20.69
C LYS A 362 16.28 6.57 -20.27
N PHE A 363 16.54 6.79 -18.99
CA PHE A 363 16.91 8.13 -18.50
C PHE A 363 18.25 8.56 -19.07
N ASN A 364 18.28 9.70 -19.74
CA ASN A 364 19.46 10.24 -20.41
C ASN A 364 20.02 11.51 -19.75
N GLY A 365 19.54 11.84 -18.54
CA GLY A 365 19.97 13.01 -17.79
C GLY A 365 19.03 14.21 -17.91
N LEU A 366 19.48 15.34 -17.36
CA LEU A 366 18.78 16.62 -17.42
C LEU A 366 19.30 17.48 -18.55
N GLU A 367 18.40 18.20 -19.22
CA GLU A 367 18.74 19.16 -20.26
C GLU A 367 18.13 20.52 -19.95
N LEU A 368 18.98 21.55 -19.99
CA LEU A 368 18.54 22.94 -19.83
C LEU A 368 18.15 23.48 -21.19
N ILE A 369 16.91 23.87 -21.37
CA ILE A 369 16.38 24.37 -22.65
C ILE A 369 15.80 25.75 -22.43
N GLU A 370 16.14 26.68 -23.32
CA GLU A 370 15.60 28.04 -23.33
C GLU A 370 14.21 28.04 -24.01
N VAL A 371 13.16 28.28 -23.22
CA VAL A 371 11.78 28.39 -23.72
C VAL A 371 11.28 29.80 -23.45
N MET A 372 10.96 30.55 -24.49
CA MET A 372 10.47 31.94 -24.40
C MET A 372 11.37 32.86 -23.55
N GLY A 373 12.70 32.77 -23.73
CA GLY A 373 13.68 33.59 -23.01
C GLY A 373 13.88 33.24 -21.54
N ARG A 374 13.43 32.05 -21.09
CA ARG A 374 13.67 31.48 -19.76
C ARG A 374 14.26 30.09 -19.88
N SER A 375 15.34 29.85 -19.15
CA SER A 375 15.92 28.51 -19.04
C SER A 375 15.03 27.64 -18.17
N LYS A 376 14.64 26.48 -18.72
CA LYS A 376 13.88 25.44 -17.99
C LYS A 376 14.63 24.10 -18.06
N GLU A 377 14.57 23.34 -16.98
CA GLU A 377 15.13 22.00 -16.92
C GLU A 377 14.10 20.96 -17.40
N PHE A 378 14.59 20.01 -18.18
CA PHE A 378 13.83 18.89 -18.72
C PHE A 378 14.55 17.58 -18.43
N VAL A 379 13.77 16.56 -18.06
CA VAL A 379 14.22 15.18 -18.03
C VAL A 379 14.25 14.65 -19.47
N SER A 380 15.41 14.16 -19.89
CA SER A 380 15.61 13.57 -21.21
C SER A 380 15.40 12.06 -21.13
N LEU A 381 14.43 11.54 -21.88
CA LEU A 381 14.09 10.13 -21.97
C LEU A 381 14.33 9.63 -23.38
N LEU A 382 15.06 8.50 -23.52
CA LEU A 382 15.32 7.85 -24.80
C LEU A 382 14.49 6.58 -24.92
N TYR A 383 13.79 6.44 -26.03
CA TYR A 383 13.00 5.28 -26.40
C TYR A 383 13.72 4.38 -27.42
N GLU A 384 13.19 3.17 -27.60
CA GLU A 384 13.62 2.28 -28.68
C GLU A 384 13.46 2.96 -30.05
N GLY A 385 14.48 2.85 -30.91
CA GLY A 385 14.49 3.55 -32.20
C GLY A 385 15.18 4.92 -32.19
N GLY A 386 15.60 5.42 -30.99
CA GLY A 386 16.30 6.70 -30.85
C GLY A 386 15.40 7.92 -30.67
N ASP A 387 14.10 7.70 -30.50
CA ASP A 387 13.15 8.77 -30.19
C ASP A 387 13.44 9.35 -28.80
N LYS A 388 13.37 10.67 -28.69
CA LYS A 388 13.69 11.41 -27.46
C LYS A 388 12.47 12.19 -27.00
N LEU A 389 12.08 11.98 -25.75
CA LEU A 389 11.06 12.78 -25.06
C LEU A 389 11.74 13.71 -24.05
N LEU A 390 11.34 14.97 -24.07
CA LEU A 390 11.75 15.96 -23.09
C LEU A 390 10.58 16.25 -22.17
N LEU A 391 10.66 15.78 -20.94
CA LEU A 391 9.64 15.96 -19.91
C LEU A 391 10.06 17.11 -18.98
N PRO A 392 9.26 18.19 -18.83
CA PRO A 392 9.54 19.22 -17.84
C PRO A 392 9.66 18.60 -16.44
N VAL A 393 10.61 19.08 -15.61
CA VAL A 393 10.84 18.54 -14.25
C VAL A 393 9.58 18.61 -13.38
N GLU A 394 8.66 19.53 -13.67
CA GLU A 394 7.38 19.64 -12.97
C GLU A 394 6.46 18.43 -13.19
N TYR A 395 6.75 17.59 -14.19
CA TYR A 395 6.00 16.37 -14.54
C TYR A 395 6.76 15.08 -14.19
N LEU A 396 7.75 15.13 -13.31
CA LEU A 396 8.47 13.96 -12.80
C LEU A 396 7.54 12.88 -12.22
N ASN A 397 6.40 13.29 -11.70
CA ASN A 397 5.35 12.40 -11.22
C ASN A 397 4.74 11.49 -12.31
N LYS A 398 5.07 11.70 -13.59
CA LYS A 398 4.65 10.86 -14.71
C LYS A 398 5.63 9.75 -15.05
N ILE A 399 6.79 9.71 -14.42
CA ILE A 399 7.76 8.65 -14.59
C ILE A 399 7.98 7.89 -13.30
N ASP A 400 8.14 6.57 -13.44
CA ASP A 400 8.48 5.66 -12.36
C ASP A 400 9.76 4.90 -12.75
N ARG A 401 10.54 4.45 -11.77
CA ARG A 401 11.68 3.57 -12.02
C ARG A 401 11.18 2.23 -12.57
N TYR A 402 11.78 1.78 -13.68
CA TYR A 402 11.48 0.45 -14.21
C TYR A 402 12.21 -0.61 -13.38
N VAL A 403 11.45 -1.45 -12.68
CA VAL A 403 11.98 -2.63 -12.00
C VAL A 403 11.69 -3.83 -12.88
N ALA A 404 12.72 -4.39 -13.50
CA ALA A 404 12.59 -5.58 -14.32
C ALA A 404 12.26 -6.80 -13.44
N SER A 405 11.16 -7.47 -13.71
CA SER A 405 10.94 -8.83 -13.24
C SER A 405 11.75 -9.79 -14.12
N GLY A 406 13.02 -10.03 -13.74
CA GLY A 406 13.88 -11.12 -14.22
C GLY A 406 13.93 -11.35 -15.74
N GLY A 407 14.60 -10.48 -16.50
CA GLY A 407 14.88 -10.67 -17.91
C GLY A 407 15.66 -9.51 -18.50
N ALA A 408 16.59 -9.74 -19.43
CA ALA A 408 17.29 -8.68 -20.12
C ALA A 408 16.28 -7.78 -20.85
N VAL A 409 16.25 -6.51 -20.49
CA VAL A 409 15.40 -5.52 -21.15
C VAL A 409 16.09 -5.14 -22.46
N SER A 410 15.49 -5.49 -23.60
CA SER A 410 15.73 -4.80 -24.85
C SER A 410 14.72 -3.67 -24.97
N LEU A 411 15.20 -2.47 -25.24
CA LEU A 411 14.38 -1.33 -25.63
C LEU A 411 13.60 -1.65 -26.90
#